data_5048bdb44b68d78100b62a3dd7598677
#
_entry.id   5048bdb44b68d78100b62a3dd7598677
#
_cell.length_a   1.000
_cell.length_b   1.000
_cell.length_c   1.000
_cell.angle_alpha   90.00
_cell.angle_beta   90.00
_cell.angle_gamma   90.00
#
_symmetry.space_group_name_H-M   'P 1'
#
loop_
_entity.id
_entity.type
_entity.pdbx_description
1 polymer ?
#
loop_
_entity_poly.entity_id
_entity_poly.type
_entity_poly.pdbx_seq_one_letter_code
_entity_poly.pdbx_strand_id
1 'polypeptide(L)'
;MNRFKILCASLTFVSLLAPFSFVGPSNAAGVSAFALVKKDGTLVRGAQAVSSTRLGPGNYTVRFSINVSACVYSADVQGATPGTDPNGGGVRSFNLGGKGRTVSVKTTNQGFPLDRDFIIIVVC
;
A
#
# COMPACT_ATOMS: atom_id res chain seq x y z
N MET A 1 -54.32 0.75 -65.98
CA MET A 1 -53.56 1.77 -65.24
C MET A 1 -53.43 1.32 -63.84
N ASN A 2 -52.29 0.71 -63.51
CA ASN A 2 -52.04 0.20 -62.18
C ASN A 2 -51.18 1.22 -61.41
N ARG A 3 -51.79 1.77 -60.38
CA ARG A 3 -51.07 2.64 -59.45
C ARG A 3 -50.40 1.75 -58.39
N PHE A 4 -49.11 1.60 -58.53
CA PHE A 4 -48.28 1.00 -57.50
C PHE A 4 -48.16 2.00 -56.35
N LYS A 5 -48.78 1.70 -55.22
CA LYS A 5 -48.51 2.40 -53.97
C LYS A 5 -47.32 1.78 -53.34
N ILE A 6 -46.18 2.45 -53.36
CA ILE A 6 -44.99 2.04 -52.61
C ILE A 6 -45.23 2.47 -51.14
N LEU A 7 -45.46 1.47 -50.31
CA LEU A 7 -45.42 1.67 -48.87
C LEU A 7 -43.98 1.77 -48.44
N CYS A 8 -43.54 2.97 -48.09
CA CYS A 8 -42.29 3.12 -47.36
C CYS A 8 -42.49 2.65 -45.92
N ALA A 9 -42.02 1.46 -45.63
CA ALA A 9 -41.88 0.99 -44.26
C ALA A 9 -40.70 1.69 -43.62
N SER A 10 -40.97 2.61 -42.73
CA SER A 10 -39.96 3.24 -41.89
C SER A 10 -39.44 2.23 -40.90
N LEU A 11 -38.24 1.72 -41.15
CA LEU A 11 -37.49 0.97 -40.12
C LEU A 11 -36.97 2.00 -39.13
N THR A 12 -37.65 2.13 -38.02
CA THR A 12 -37.12 2.79 -36.83
C THR A 12 -36.08 1.89 -36.21
N PHE A 13 -34.82 2.20 -36.44
CA PHE A 13 -33.73 1.64 -35.66
C PHE A 13 -33.81 2.19 -34.25
N VAL A 14 -34.38 1.44 -33.35
CA VAL A 14 -34.24 1.68 -31.92
C VAL A 14 -32.82 1.30 -31.53
N SER A 15 -31.94 2.28 -31.49
CA SER A 15 -30.63 2.14 -30.87
C SER A 15 -30.85 1.94 -29.38
N LEU A 16 -30.83 0.69 -28.94
CA LEU A 16 -30.62 0.37 -27.52
C LEU A 16 -29.20 0.78 -27.15
N LEU A 17 -29.04 2.02 -26.75
CA LEU A 17 -27.88 2.45 -25.96
C LEU A 17 -28.04 1.77 -24.61
N ALA A 18 -27.44 0.58 -24.48
CA ALA A 18 -27.23 -0.02 -23.18
C ALA A 18 -26.35 0.97 -22.38
N PRO A 19 -26.78 1.42 -21.21
CA PRO A 19 -25.89 2.19 -20.37
C PRO A 19 -24.74 1.26 -19.98
N PHE A 20 -23.56 1.52 -20.49
CA PHE A 20 -22.36 0.96 -19.92
C PHE A 20 -22.27 1.51 -18.49
N SER A 21 -22.80 0.75 -17.55
CA SER A 21 -22.50 0.95 -16.16
C SER A 21 -21.02 0.68 -16.02
N PHE A 22 -20.20 1.72 -16.04
CA PHE A 22 -18.88 1.63 -15.49
C PHE A 22 -19.05 1.28 -14.02
N VAL A 23 -18.95 0.01 -13.71
CA VAL A 23 -18.69 -0.42 -12.37
C VAL A 23 -17.33 0.20 -12.06
N GLY A 24 -17.31 1.27 -11.27
CA GLY A 24 -16.08 1.86 -10.80
C GLY A 24 -15.21 0.76 -10.20
N PRO A 25 -13.87 0.90 -10.19
CA PRO A 25 -13.01 -0.12 -9.64
C PRO A 25 -13.55 -0.46 -8.26
N SER A 26 -13.99 -1.70 -8.09
CA SER A 26 -14.21 -2.26 -6.77
C SER A 26 -12.96 -1.90 -5.99
N ASN A 27 -13.09 -1.35 -4.77
CA ASN A 27 -11.97 -1.03 -3.91
C ASN A 27 -11.13 -2.29 -3.73
N ALA A 28 -10.28 -2.60 -4.72
CA ALA A 28 -9.20 -3.53 -4.55
C ALA A 28 -8.42 -2.99 -3.37
N ALA A 29 -8.19 -3.81 -2.35
CA ALA A 29 -7.42 -3.46 -1.18
C ALA A 29 -6.13 -2.78 -1.65
N GLY A 30 -6.14 -1.45 -1.65
CA GLY A 30 -5.01 -0.62 -2.02
C GLY A 30 -4.09 -0.43 -0.82
N VAL A 31 -2.91 0.11 -1.06
CA VAL A 31 -2.04 0.57 0.02
C VAL A 31 -2.80 1.63 0.79
N SER A 32 -3.21 1.31 2.01
CA SER A 32 -3.98 2.22 2.85
C SER A 32 -3.08 3.24 3.54
N ALA A 33 -1.86 2.84 3.86
CA ALA A 33 -0.89 3.69 4.53
C ALA A 33 0.54 3.22 4.25
N PHE A 34 1.50 4.15 4.34
CA PHE A 34 2.92 3.81 4.34
C PHE A 34 3.73 4.85 5.12
N ALA A 35 4.91 4.47 5.54
CA ALA A 35 5.88 5.37 6.15
C ALA A 35 7.30 5.00 5.73
N LEU A 36 8.08 6.00 5.32
CA LEU A 36 9.51 5.91 5.13
C LEU A 36 10.20 6.55 6.34
N VAL A 37 10.99 5.78 7.05
CA VAL A 37 11.61 6.16 8.31
C VAL A 37 13.12 5.98 8.23
N LYS A 38 13.87 6.98 8.69
CA LYS A 38 15.32 6.89 8.82
C LYS A 38 15.73 6.10 10.04
N LYS A 39 16.95 5.63 10.03
CA LYS A 39 17.59 4.88 11.13
C LYS A 39 17.56 5.59 12.48
N ASP A 40 17.47 6.91 12.50
CA ASP A 40 17.34 7.72 13.72
C ASP A 40 15.90 7.86 14.22
N GLY A 41 14.92 7.30 13.50
CA GLY A 41 13.51 7.38 13.82
C GLY A 41 12.76 8.52 13.13
N THR A 42 13.44 9.32 12.31
CA THR A 42 12.81 10.44 11.60
C THR A 42 11.85 9.94 10.52
N LEU A 43 10.60 10.38 10.57
CA LEU A 43 9.63 10.17 9.51
C LEU A 43 9.95 11.09 8.32
N VAL A 44 10.37 10.50 7.21
CA VAL A 44 10.74 11.25 6.01
C VAL A 44 9.50 11.62 5.20
N ARG A 45 8.63 10.65 4.97
CA ARG A 45 7.36 10.81 4.25
C ARG A 45 6.46 9.61 4.52
N GLY A 46 5.19 9.79 4.28
CA GLY A 46 4.22 8.71 4.40
C GLY A 46 2.85 9.16 3.94
N ALA A 47 1.97 8.20 3.78
CA ALA A 47 0.54 8.39 3.63
C ALA A 47 -0.13 7.89 4.91
N GLN A 48 -0.98 8.68 5.52
CA GLN A 48 -1.63 8.38 6.80
C GLN A 48 -0.65 8.17 7.96
N ALA A 49 0.63 8.40 7.78
CA ALA A 49 1.64 8.35 8.84
C ALA A 49 1.69 9.70 9.58
N VAL A 50 1.58 9.66 10.89
CA VAL A 50 1.54 10.84 11.76
C VAL A 50 2.90 11.11 12.38
N SER A 51 3.55 10.06 12.88
CA SER A 51 4.84 10.18 13.58
C SER A 51 5.57 8.84 13.60
N SER A 52 6.87 8.91 13.82
CA SER A 52 7.70 7.75 14.12
C SER A 52 8.68 8.08 15.24
N THR A 53 9.06 7.07 16.00
CA THR A 53 9.95 7.21 17.14
C THR A 53 10.88 6.00 17.19
N ARG A 54 12.19 6.28 17.37
CA ARG A 54 13.17 5.25 17.71
C ARG A 54 13.16 5.03 19.21
N LEU A 55 12.90 3.81 19.64
CA LEU A 55 12.87 3.45 21.06
C LEU A 55 14.21 2.93 21.57
N GLY A 56 15.04 2.42 20.70
CA GLY A 56 16.33 1.84 21.01
C GLY A 56 16.96 1.25 19.74
N PRO A 57 18.11 0.57 19.83
CA PRO A 57 18.75 -0.03 18.67
C PRO A 57 17.80 -0.97 17.92
N GLY A 58 17.56 -0.67 16.63
CA GLY A 58 16.68 -1.45 15.77
C GLY A 58 15.21 -1.52 16.19
N ASN A 59 14.77 -0.68 17.10
CA ASN A 59 13.43 -0.71 17.65
C ASN A 59 12.69 0.63 17.41
N TYR A 60 11.58 0.56 16.69
CA TYR A 60 10.82 1.73 16.25
C TYR A 60 9.34 1.54 16.47
N THR A 61 8.64 2.66 16.59
CA THR A 61 7.17 2.73 16.49
C THR A 61 6.78 3.73 15.42
N VAL A 62 5.78 3.38 14.63
CA VAL A 62 5.16 4.27 13.64
C VAL A 62 3.70 4.41 13.96
N ARG A 63 3.24 5.64 14.09
CA ARG A 63 1.84 5.96 14.35
C ARG A 63 1.16 6.42 13.07
N PHE A 64 -0.01 5.87 12.82
CA PHE A 64 -0.88 6.21 11.70
C PHE A 64 -2.13 6.96 12.17
N SER A 65 -2.76 7.69 11.27
CA SER A 65 -4.03 8.37 11.52
C SER A 65 -5.24 7.43 11.49
N ILE A 66 -5.09 6.26 10.89
CA ILE A 66 -6.11 5.22 10.78
C ILE A 66 -5.85 4.08 11.76
N ASN A 67 -6.90 3.29 12.07
CA ASN A 67 -6.73 2.06 12.83
C ASN A 67 -6.16 0.97 11.92
N VAL A 68 -5.02 0.44 12.30
CA VAL A 68 -4.26 -0.55 11.52
C VAL A 68 -4.24 -1.94 12.14
N SER A 69 -4.99 -2.17 13.22
CA SER A 69 -4.94 -3.43 13.98
C SER A 69 -5.41 -4.65 13.18
N ALA A 70 -6.30 -4.47 12.22
CA ALA A 70 -6.83 -5.53 11.35
C ALA A 70 -6.17 -5.56 9.97
N CYS A 71 -5.09 -4.78 9.77
CA CYS A 71 -4.42 -4.65 8.48
C CYS A 71 -3.24 -5.62 8.37
N VAL A 72 -2.80 -5.82 7.14
CA VAL A 72 -1.57 -6.57 6.84
C VAL A 72 -0.41 -5.59 6.70
N TYR A 73 0.73 -5.96 7.22
CA TYR A 73 1.93 -5.13 7.21
C TYR A 73 3.01 -5.78 6.37
N SER A 74 3.72 -4.95 5.62
CA SER A 74 4.98 -5.33 4.96
C SER A 74 6.02 -4.26 5.27
N ALA A 75 7.20 -4.68 5.65
CA ALA A 75 8.30 -3.74 5.86
C ALA A 75 9.54 -4.23 5.14
N ASP A 76 10.31 -3.27 4.65
CA ASP A 76 11.57 -3.52 3.97
C ASP A 76 12.61 -2.50 4.41
N VAL A 77 13.88 -2.88 4.33
CA VAL A 77 14.98 -2.00 4.66
C VAL A 77 15.47 -1.29 3.43
N GLN A 78 15.58 0.01 3.54
CA GLN A 78 16.10 0.85 2.49
C GLN A 78 17.62 0.77 2.42
N GLY A 79 18.16 0.72 1.19
CA GLY A 79 19.60 0.77 0.96
C GLY A 79 20.34 -0.57 1.08
N ALA A 80 19.65 -1.66 1.37
CA ALA A 80 20.24 -2.98 1.24
C ALA A 80 20.22 -3.40 -0.25
N THR A 81 21.29 -3.14 -0.96
CA THR A 81 21.48 -3.77 -2.27
C THR A 81 21.73 -5.25 -2.03
N PRO A 82 20.94 -6.17 -2.61
CA PRO A 82 21.18 -7.59 -2.47
C PRO A 82 22.62 -7.93 -2.88
N GLY A 83 23.40 -8.46 -1.95
CA GLY A 83 24.76 -8.91 -2.20
C GLY A 83 25.89 -7.90 -2.00
N THR A 84 25.60 -6.67 -1.57
CA THR A 84 26.65 -5.64 -1.37
C THR A 84 26.84 -5.18 0.08
N ASP A 85 26.14 -5.78 1.03
CA ASP A 85 26.47 -5.53 2.44
C ASP A 85 27.83 -6.19 2.75
N PRO A 86 28.89 -5.42 3.03
CA PRO A 86 30.21 -5.99 3.32
C PRO A 86 30.23 -6.90 4.54
N ASN A 87 29.17 -6.91 5.33
CA ASN A 87 29.01 -7.79 6.49
C ASN A 87 28.10 -9.00 6.22
N GLY A 88 27.69 -9.24 4.98
CA GLY A 88 26.92 -10.43 4.58
C GLY A 88 25.52 -10.52 5.20
N GLY A 89 25.02 -9.45 5.76
CA GLY A 89 23.78 -9.41 6.49
C GLY A 89 22.66 -8.71 5.72
N GLY A 90 21.87 -9.46 4.97
CA GLY A 90 20.52 -8.97 4.66
C GLY A 90 19.71 -8.86 5.96
N VAL A 91 18.90 -7.82 6.10
CA VAL A 91 17.93 -7.76 7.21
C VAL A 91 17.00 -8.95 7.09
N ARG A 92 16.98 -9.76 8.12
CA ARG A 92 16.35 -11.08 8.04
C ARG A 92 15.10 -11.21 8.88
N SER A 93 14.78 -10.25 9.74
CA SER A 93 13.56 -10.37 10.53
C SER A 93 12.96 -9.01 10.86
N PHE A 94 11.70 -8.88 10.57
CA PHE A 94 10.86 -7.83 11.06
C PHE A 94 9.87 -8.43 12.04
N ASN A 95 9.76 -7.85 13.21
CA ASN A 95 8.64 -8.12 14.08
C ASN A 95 7.68 -6.96 13.98
N LEU A 96 6.58 -7.19 13.33
CA LEU A 96 5.52 -6.21 13.14
C LEU A 96 4.41 -6.54 14.13
N GLY A 97 4.20 -5.66 15.09
CA GLY A 97 3.04 -5.72 15.98
C GLY A 97 2.19 -4.49 15.75
N GLY A 98 0.95 -4.68 15.33
CA GLY A 98 -0.03 -3.61 15.21
C GLY A 98 -0.91 -3.54 16.45
N LYS A 99 -1.03 -2.36 17.04
CA LYS A 99 -1.96 -2.11 18.14
C LYS A 99 -2.68 -0.79 17.92
N GLY A 100 -3.97 -0.87 17.57
CA GLY A 100 -4.74 0.32 17.26
C GLY A 100 -4.16 1.08 16.06
N ARG A 101 -3.54 2.22 16.31
CA ARG A 101 -2.95 3.09 15.28
C ARG A 101 -1.42 3.05 15.22
N THR A 102 -0.81 2.22 16.04
CA THR A 102 0.65 2.17 16.18
C THR A 102 1.16 0.80 15.74
N VAL A 103 2.21 0.80 14.94
CA VAL A 103 2.92 -0.39 14.50
C VAL A 103 4.32 -0.36 15.08
N SER A 104 4.73 -1.46 15.69
CA SER A 104 6.11 -1.66 16.15
C SER A 104 6.93 -2.30 15.04
N VAL A 105 8.08 -1.74 14.76
CA VAL A 105 9.01 -2.23 13.74
C VAL A 105 10.35 -2.54 14.39
N LYS A 106 10.87 -3.72 14.11
CA LYS A 106 12.21 -4.12 14.53
C LYS A 106 13.08 -4.36 13.31
N THR A 107 14.21 -3.68 13.25
CA THR A 107 15.23 -3.90 12.24
C THR A 107 16.39 -4.65 12.85
N THR A 108 16.84 -5.69 12.19
CA THR A 108 17.90 -6.57 12.67
C THR A 108 18.90 -6.86 11.57
N ASN A 109 20.10 -7.23 11.99
CA ASN A 109 21.12 -7.82 11.13
C ASN A 109 21.59 -9.13 11.77
N GLN A 110 21.47 -10.24 11.07
CA GLN A 110 21.85 -11.58 11.58
C GLN A 110 21.26 -11.91 12.96
N GLY A 111 20.04 -11.45 13.23
CA GLY A 111 19.35 -11.65 14.51
C GLY A 111 19.67 -10.61 15.59
N PHE A 112 20.62 -9.72 15.36
CA PHE A 112 20.97 -8.64 16.30
C PHE A 112 20.24 -7.34 15.92
N PRO A 113 19.71 -6.58 16.89
CA PRO A 113 19.11 -5.28 16.63
C PRO A 113 20.12 -4.34 15.97
N LEU A 114 19.73 -3.74 14.86
CA LEU A 114 20.54 -2.77 14.14
C LEU A 114 19.63 -1.67 13.56
N ASP A 115 20.05 -0.43 13.76
CA ASP A 115 19.37 0.72 13.18
C ASP A 115 19.52 0.77 11.67
N ARG A 116 18.40 0.81 10.96
CA ARG A 116 18.37 0.95 9.51
C ARG A 116 17.23 1.83 9.06
N ASP A 117 17.40 2.47 7.91
CA ASP A 117 16.31 3.12 7.19
C ASP A 117 15.35 2.05 6.70
N PHE A 118 14.06 2.26 6.87
CA PHE A 118 13.06 1.28 6.46
C PHE A 118 11.80 1.95 5.88
N ILE A 119 11.08 1.18 5.11
CA ILE A 119 9.72 1.50 4.68
C ILE A 119 8.76 0.49 5.29
N ILE A 120 7.62 0.97 5.77
CA ILE A 120 6.50 0.11 6.15
C ILE A 120 5.30 0.43 5.27
N ILE A 121 4.66 -0.61 4.76
CA ILE A 121 3.44 -0.54 3.98
C ILE A 121 2.35 -1.25 4.74
N VAL A 122 1.20 -0.62 4.84
CA VAL A 122 0.01 -1.13 5.54
C VAL A 122 -1.12 -1.26 4.54
N VAL A 123 -1.68 -2.47 4.45
CA VAL A 123 -2.80 -2.79 3.57
C VAL A 123 -3.96 -3.24 4.42
N CYS A 124 -5.04 -2.53 4.32
CA CYS A 124 -6.28 -2.83 5.05
C CYS A 124 -7.39 -3.41 4.10
#